data_2dc17d119ae679eb2af833a1ebda5424
#
_entry.id   2dc17d119ae679eb2af833a1ebda5424
#
_cell.length_a   1.000
_cell.length_b   1.000
_cell.length_c   1.000
_cell.angle_alpha   90.00
_cell.angle_beta   90.00
_cell.angle_gamma   90.00
#
_symmetry.space_group_name_H-M   'P 1'
#
loop_
_entity.id
_entity.type
_entity.pdbx_description
1 polymer ?
#
loop_
_entity_poly.entity_id
_entity_poly.type
_entity_poly.pdbx_seq_one_letter_code
_entity_poly.pdbx_strand_id
1 'polypeptide(L)'
;MGIFYFILKIRAGISIRFSYRAALRIYFYVVILISIGLGGLGGVSTLLKVGFGEIVDREFSYGNVYEEHRYDQQREKEEDYRPDTGDETRSLPEKVELEMKGSLINGVSLTVIGLFLLVVHFLGRWWVETGDERSDLLRRLYLMAGLVIFAIVTIVSLAAGIPETLRYALLDINPGEESPGEPLSIAIVALPVWICYLVATLRNIRTSLIEPTQ
;
A
#
# COMPACT_ATOMS: atom_id res chain seq x y z
N MET A 1 26.53 -5.91 3.21
CA MET A 1 27.84 -5.21 3.09
C MET A 1 27.73 -3.69 3.30
N GLY A 2 26.72 -2.97 2.86
CA GLY A 2 26.60 -1.51 2.99
C GLY A 2 26.61 -0.95 4.42
N ILE A 3 25.89 -1.60 5.35
CA ILE A 3 25.79 -1.17 6.75
C ILE A 3 27.14 -1.31 7.47
N PHE A 4 27.87 -2.38 7.19
CA PHE A 4 29.20 -2.61 7.79
C PHE A 4 30.23 -1.60 7.32
N TYR A 5 30.20 -1.21 6.03
CA TYR A 5 31.03 -0.16 5.47
C TYR A 5 30.69 1.22 6.08
N PHE A 6 29.40 1.49 6.32
CA PHE A 6 28.94 2.73 6.95
C PHE A 6 29.40 2.84 8.41
N ILE A 7 29.33 1.74 9.19
CA ILE A 7 29.80 1.68 10.58
C ILE A 7 31.34 1.86 10.64
N LEU A 8 32.09 1.26 9.73
CA LEU A 8 33.55 1.43 9.63
C LEU A 8 33.93 2.88 9.31
N LYS A 9 33.17 3.56 8.45
CA LYS A 9 33.41 4.95 8.06
C LYS A 9 33.12 5.93 9.21
N ILE A 10 32.13 5.65 10.04
CA ILE A 10 31.85 6.43 11.27
C ILE A 10 32.98 6.23 12.29
N ARG A 11 33.51 5.01 12.42
CA ARG A 11 34.60 4.69 13.34
C ARG A 11 35.96 5.31 12.94
N ALA A 12 36.14 5.63 11.65
CA ALA A 12 37.31 6.29 11.12
C ALA A 12 37.37 7.82 11.35
N GLY A 13 36.42 8.40 12.13
CA GLY A 13 36.41 9.82 12.49
C GLY A 13 36.12 10.77 11.32
N ILE A 14 35.65 10.26 10.18
CA ILE A 14 35.24 11.10 9.05
C ILE A 14 33.95 11.77 9.44
N SER A 15 34.00 13.06 9.79
CA SER A 15 32.80 13.88 10.04
C SER A 15 31.93 13.89 8.76
N ILE A 16 30.87 13.08 8.75
CA ILE A 16 29.86 13.15 7.71
C ILE A 16 29.14 14.48 7.93
N ARG A 17 29.59 15.54 7.23
CA ARG A 17 28.83 16.80 7.19
C ARG A 17 27.53 16.53 6.44
N PHE A 18 26.48 16.18 7.18
CA PHE A 18 25.13 16.15 6.63
C PHE A 18 24.78 17.57 6.17
N SER A 19 24.81 17.79 4.86
CA SER A 19 24.30 19.03 4.30
C SER A 19 22.81 19.12 4.60
N TYR A 20 22.34 20.27 5.08
CA TYR A 20 20.91 20.54 5.29
C TYR A 20 20.07 20.20 4.02
N ARG A 21 20.62 20.44 2.84
CA ARG A 21 20.00 20.05 1.55
C ARG A 21 19.82 18.54 1.42
N ALA A 22 20.81 17.74 1.81
CA ALA A 22 20.70 16.28 1.76
C ALA A 22 19.62 15.77 2.71
N ALA A 23 19.53 16.32 3.92
CA ALA A 23 18.46 15.98 4.87
C ALA A 23 17.06 16.33 4.33
N LEU A 24 16.91 17.52 3.71
CA LEU A 24 15.66 17.95 3.12
C LEU A 24 15.24 17.06 1.92
N ARG A 25 16.19 16.62 1.10
CA ARG A 25 15.92 15.69 -0.01
C ARG A 25 15.48 14.32 0.50
N ILE A 26 16.13 13.78 1.53
CA ILE A 26 15.71 12.53 2.17
C ILE A 26 14.28 12.66 2.68
N TYR A 27 13.95 13.75 3.37
CA TYR A 27 12.60 14.04 3.83
C TYR A 27 11.59 14.01 2.68
N PHE A 28 11.84 14.71 1.57
CA PHE A 28 10.93 14.70 0.41
C PHE A 28 10.74 13.30 -0.17
N TYR A 29 11.82 12.51 -0.32
CA TYR A 29 11.74 11.15 -0.83
C TYR A 29 10.89 10.24 0.07
N VAL A 30 11.09 10.34 1.39
CA VAL A 30 10.33 9.55 2.35
C VAL A 30 8.85 9.93 2.33
N VAL A 31 8.53 11.24 2.34
CA VAL A 31 7.13 11.68 2.33
C VAL A 31 6.45 11.36 1.01
N ILE A 32 7.13 11.45 -0.14
CA ILE A 32 6.58 11.02 -1.43
C ILE A 32 6.25 9.52 -1.41
N LEU A 33 7.14 8.68 -0.88
CA LEU A 33 6.93 7.24 -0.77
C LEU A 33 5.72 6.92 0.14
N ILE A 34 5.64 7.57 1.30
CA ILE A 34 4.50 7.45 2.21
C ILE A 34 3.20 7.92 1.54
N SER A 35 3.25 9.04 0.80
CA SER A 35 2.07 9.58 0.10
C SER A 35 1.52 8.62 -0.96
N ILE A 36 2.41 7.95 -1.71
CA ILE A 36 2.02 6.91 -2.67
C ILE A 36 1.40 5.71 -1.94
N GLY A 37 2.00 5.28 -0.82
CA GLY A 37 1.45 4.21 0.01
C GLY A 37 0.07 4.58 0.57
N LEU A 38 -0.06 5.77 1.17
CA LEU A 38 -1.30 6.24 1.78
C LEU A 38 -2.42 6.43 0.73
N GLY A 39 -2.16 7.19 -0.33
CA GLY A 39 -3.15 7.50 -1.35
C GLY A 39 -3.43 6.32 -2.28
N GLY A 40 -2.41 5.56 -2.67
CA GLY A 40 -2.54 4.41 -3.56
C GLY A 40 -3.03 3.17 -2.81
N LEU A 41 -2.15 2.61 -1.93
CA LEU A 41 -2.46 1.35 -1.25
C LEU A 41 -3.53 1.50 -0.17
N GLY A 42 -3.59 2.63 0.53
CA GLY A 42 -4.65 2.90 1.51
C GLY A 42 -5.92 3.42 0.86
N GLY A 43 -5.83 4.42 -0.01
CA GLY A 43 -6.99 5.12 -0.57
C GLY A 43 -7.58 4.42 -1.79
N VAL A 44 -6.86 4.41 -2.93
CA VAL A 44 -7.37 3.89 -4.21
C VAL A 44 -7.70 2.41 -4.12
N SER A 45 -6.91 1.58 -3.43
CA SER A 45 -7.24 0.15 -3.26
C SER A 45 -8.54 -0.05 -2.49
N THR A 46 -8.79 0.75 -1.43
CA THR A 46 -10.04 0.69 -0.69
C THR A 46 -11.24 1.11 -1.55
N LEU A 47 -11.09 2.12 -2.42
CA LEU A 47 -12.13 2.49 -3.39
C LEU A 47 -12.40 1.37 -4.41
N LEU A 48 -11.35 0.67 -4.85
CA LEU A 48 -11.51 -0.50 -5.72
C LEU A 48 -12.19 -1.66 -5.01
N LYS A 49 -11.88 -1.91 -3.72
CA LYS A 49 -12.59 -2.90 -2.89
C LYS A 49 -14.09 -2.59 -2.82
N VAL A 50 -14.46 -1.32 -2.59
CA VAL A 50 -15.87 -0.87 -2.63
C VAL A 50 -16.45 -1.12 -4.01
N GLY A 51 -15.74 -0.78 -5.09
CA GLY A 51 -16.17 -1.01 -6.46
C GLY A 51 -16.40 -2.50 -6.77
N PHE A 52 -15.54 -3.38 -6.31
CA PHE A 52 -15.75 -4.83 -6.45
C PHE A 52 -16.98 -5.32 -5.68
N GLY A 53 -17.22 -4.79 -4.48
CA GLY A 53 -18.42 -5.12 -3.71
C GLY A 53 -19.72 -4.70 -4.37
N GLU A 54 -19.71 -3.63 -5.19
CA GLU A 54 -20.91 -3.17 -5.94
C GLU A 54 -21.06 -3.88 -7.29
N ILE A 55 -19.96 -4.22 -7.98
CA ILE A 55 -20.00 -4.71 -9.37
C ILE A 55 -20.01 -6.24 -9.42
N VAL A 56 -19.25 -6.91 -8.54
CA VAL A 56 -19.11 -8.37 -8.52
C VAL A 56 -20.11 -8.96 -7.52
N ASP A 57 -19.81 -8.80 -6.23
CA ASP A 57 -20.64 -9.21 -5.11
C ASP A 57 -20.13 -8.55 -3.82
N ARG A 58 -21.03 -8.25 -2.89
CA ARG A 58 -20.69 -7.74 -1.56
C ARG A 58 -19.86 -8.72 -0.75
N GLU A 59 -20.15 -9.99 -0.84
CA GLU A 59 -19.38 -11.05 -0.19
C GLU A 59 -17.96 -11.12 -0.71
N PHE A 60 -17.73 -10.93 -2.01
CA PHE A 60 -16.41 -10.90 -2.65
C PHE A 60 -15.43 -9.93 -1.98
N SER A 61 -15.95 -8.79 -1.51
CA SER A 61 -15.13 -7.73 -0.90
C SER A 61 -15.26 -7.62 0.62
N TYR A 62 -16.35 -8.10 1.19
CA TYR A 62 -16.70 -7.95 2.61
C TYR A 62 -16.99 -9.30 3.27
N GLY A 63 -16.34 -10.37 2.82
CA GLY A 63 -16.51 -11.71 3.36
C GLY A 63 -16.26 -11.79 4.87
N ASN A 64 -15.32 -10.97 5.40
CA ASN A 64 -15.08 -10.86 6.83
C ASN A 64 -16.34 -10.49 7.65
N VAL A 65 -17.23 -9.64 7.10
CA VAL A 65 -18.50 -9.26 7.76
C VAL A 65 -19.47 -10.43 7.78
N TYR A 66 -19.50 -11.23 6.71
CA TYR A 66 -20.31 -12.45 6.64
C TYR A 66 -19.81 -13.52 7.61
N GLU A 67 -18.48 -13.67 7.71
CA GLU A 67 -17.84 -14.59 8.65
C GLU A 67 -18.15 -14.20 10.12
N GLU A 68 -17.96 -12.92 10.47
CA GLU A 68 -18.27 -12.39 11.79
C GLU A 68 -19.73 -12.63 12.17
N HIS A 69 -20.66 -12.31 11.27
CA HIS A 69 -22.08 -12.54 11.51
C HIS A 69 -22.43 -14.02 11.74
N ARG A 70 -21.76 -14.93 11.02
CA ARG A 70 -21.91 -16.37 11.22
C ARG A 70 -21.41 -16.83 12.60
N TYR A 71 -20.27 -16.28 13.05
CA TYR A 71 -19.77 -16.55 14.40
C TYR A 71 -20.69 -16.02 15.49
N ASP A 72 -21.27 -14.83 15.31
CA ASP A 72 -22.23 -14.25 16.25
C ASP A 72 -23.48 -15.16 16.38
N GLN A 73 -24.02 -15.62 15.25
CA GLN A 73 -25.16 -16.57 15.27
C GLN A 73 -24.84 -17.91 15.93
N GLN A 74 -23.60 -18.37 15.86
CA GLN A 74 -23.19 -19.60 16.55
C GLN A 74 -23.10 -19.37 18.07
N ARG A 75 -22.58 -18.23 18.49
CA ARG A 75 -22.50 -17.82 19.89
C ARG A 75 -23.87 -17.62 20.53
N GLU A 76 -24.82 -17.04 19.82
CA GLU A 76 -26.19 -16.86 20.30
C GLU A 76 -26.93 -18.20 20.59
N LYS A 77 -26.49 -19.28 19.95
CA LYS A 77 -27.00 -20.63 20.17
C LYS A 77 -26.40 -21.33 21.41
N GLU A 78 -25.30 -20.84 21.92
CA GLU A 78 -24.70 -21.30 23.17
C GLU A 78 -25.36 -20.55 24.32
N GLU A 79 -26.07 -21.26 25.24
CA GLU A 79 -27.02 -20.74 26.27
C GLU A 79 -26.43 -19.69 27.27
N ASP A 80 -25.18 -19.30 27.17
CA ASP A 80 -24.49 -18.39 28.11
C ASP A 80 -24.07 -17.04 27.51
N TYR A 81 -24.54 -16.69 26.31
CA TYR A 81 -24.13 -15.47 25.63
C TYR A 81 -25.01 -14.26 26.00
N ARG A 82 -24.43 -13.25 26.64
CA ARG A 82 -25.03 -11.91 26.80
C ARG A 82 -24.45 -10.95 25.77
N PRO A 83 -25.25 -10.41 24.83
CA PRO A 83 -24.78 -9.42 23.90
C PRO A 83 -24.33 -8.16 24.64
N ASP A 84 -23.06 -7.75 24.45
CA ASP A 84 -22.43 -6.66 25.18
C ASP A 84 -22.37 -5.34 24.38
N THR A 85 -22.74 -5.35 23.10
CA THR A 85 -22.68 -4.16 22.24
C THR A 85 -23.89 -4.01 21.32
N GLY A 86 -24.34 -2.77 21.12
CA GLY A 86 -25.48 -2.43 20.24
C GLY A 86 -25.29 -2.75 18.74
N ASP A 87 -24.14 -3.32 18.37
CA ASP A 87 -23.83 -3.73 17.00
C ASP A 87 -24.37 -5.13 16.65
N GLU A 88 -24.59 -5.98 17.67
CA GLU A 88 -25.10 -7.36 17.53
C GLU A 88 -26.56 -7.41 17.09
N THR A 89 -27.30 -6.32 17.23
CA THR A 89 -28.73 -6.24 16.85
C THR A 89 -28.95 -5.93 15.38
N ARG A 90 -27.87 -5.61 14.62
CA ARG A 90 -27.99 -5.21 13.22
C ARG A 90 -28.09 -6.43 12.31
N SER A 91 -28.92 -6.32 11.28
CA SER A 91 -29.01 -7.34 10.23
C SER A 91 -27.73 -7.38 9.39
N LEU A 92 -27.40 -8.55 8.84
CA LEU A 92 -26.23 -8.72 7.96
C LEU A 92 -26.17 -7.68 6.82
N PRO A 93 -27.25 -7.40 6.07
CA PRO A 93 -27.22 -6.38 5.02
C PRO A 93 -26.84 -4.98 5.54
N GLU A 94 -27.30 -4.64 6.76
CA GLU A 94 -27.03 -3.36 7.40
C GLU A 94 -25.54 -3.27 7.85
N LYS A 95 -24.99 -4.35 8.41
CA LYS A 95 -23.56 -4.45 8.77
C LYS A 95 -22.69 -4.25 7.52
N VAL A 96 -22.98 -4.96 6.42
CA VAL A 96 -22.24 -4.85 5.15
C VAL A 96 -22.33 -3.44 4.57
N GLU A 97 -23.52 -2.82 4.58
CA GLU A 97 -23.71 -1.46 4.08
C GLU A 97 -22.92 -0.43 4.91
N LEU A 98 -22.88 -0.60 6.23
CA LEU A 98 -22.12 0.28 7.12
C LEU A 98 -20.61 0.17 6.85
N GLU A 99 -20.09 -1.06 6.73
CA GLU A 99 -18.69 -1.31 6.43
C GLU A 99 -18.29 -0.74 5.06
N MET A 100 -19.16 -0.89 4.07
CA MET A 100 -18.95 -0.35 2.73
C MET A 100 -18.94 1.18 2.73
N LYS A 101 -19.84 1.84 3.46
CA LYS A 101 -19.84 3.31 3.64
C LYS A 101 -18.59 3.77 4.38
N GLY A 102 -18.18 3.05 5.43
CA GLY A 102 -16.94 3.31 6.15
C GLY A 102 -15.72 3.21 5.24
N SER A 103 -15.62 2.14 4.45
CA SER A 103 -14.57 1.94 3.46
C SER A 103 -14.56 3.03 2.40
N LEU A 104 -15.72 3.48 1.92
CA LEU A 104 -15.82 4.58 0.96
C LEU A 104 -15.28 5.90 1.54
N ILE A 105 -15.69 6.25 2.77
CA ILE A 105 -15.23 7.46 3.45
C ILE A 105 -13.71 7.40 3.66
N ASN A 106 -13.20 6.28 4.15
CA ASN A 106 -11.76 6.08 4.37
C ASN A 106 -10.99 6.13 3.05
N GLY A 107 -11.45 5.44 2.02
CA GLY A 107 -10.84 5.41 0.70
C GLY A 107 -10.73 6.79 0.07
N VAL A 108 -11.82 7.57 0.07
CA VAL A 108 -11.82 8.95 -0.43
C VAL A 108 -10.87 9.83 0.38
N SER A 109 -10.97 9.77 1.72
CA SER A 109 -10.15 10.61 2.61
C SER A 109 -8.66 10.33 2.42
N LEU A 110 -8.25 9.07 2.42
CA LEU A 110 -6.85 8.68 2.23
C LEU A 110 -6.33 9.01 0.83
N THR A 111 -7.17 8.87 -0.20
CA THR A 111 -6.81 9.27 -1.57
C THR A 111 -6.57 10.77 -1.66
N VAL A 112 -7.46 11.59 -1.11
CA VAL A 112 -7.33 13.06 -1.14
C VAL A 112 -6.09 13.51 -0.35
N ILE A 113 -5.91 13.01 0.87
CA ILE A 113 -4.76 13.34 1.71
C ILE A 113 -3.45 12.88 1.03
N GLY A 114 -3.40 11.65 0.55
CA GLY A 114 -2.23 11.10 -0.13
C GLY A 114 -1.87 11.87 -1.39
N LEU A 115 -2.85 12.23 -2.21
CA LEU A 115 -2.65 13.05 -3.42
C LEU A 115 -2.16 14.46 -3.08
N PHE A 116 -2.76 15.10 -2.08
CA PHE A 116 -2.33 16.41 -1.61
C PHE A 116 -0.87 16.41 -1.14
N LEU A 117 -0.52 15.45 -0.28
CA LEU A 117 0.86 15.29 0.20
C LEU A 117 1.81 15.00 -0.96
N LEU A 118 1.43 14.13 -1.90
CA LEU A 118 2.23 13.79 -3.06
C LEU A 118 2.55 15.03 -3.91
N VAL A 119 1.52 15.83 -4.24
CA VAL A 119 1.68 17.03 -5.07
C VAL A 119 2.57 18.07 -4.39
N VAL A 120 2.30 18.38 -3.12
CA VAL A 120 3.08 19.38 -2.36
C VAL A 120 4.55 18.99 -2.27
N HIS A 121 4.84 17.74 -1.93
CA HIS A 121 6.21 17.28 -1.74
C HIS A 121 6.93 17.03 -3.07
N PHE A 122 6.21 16.63 -4.11
CA PHE A 122 6.79 16.53 -5.45
C PHE A 122 7.21 17.91 -6.00
N LEU A 123 6.36 18.94 -5.82
CA LEU A 123 6.70 20.33 -6.18
C LEU A 123 7.85 20.87 -5.33
N GLY A 124 7.81 20.65 -4.01
CA GLY A 124 8.90 21.06 -3.12
C GLY A 124 10.23 20.42 -3.50
N ARG A 125 10.22 19.13 -3.83
CA ARG A 125 11.38 18.42 -4.35
C ARG A 125 11.90 19.05 -5.64
N TRP A 126 11.00 19.36 -6.60
CA TRP A 126 11.37 19.94 -7.90
C TRP A 126 12.05 21.31 -7.74
N TRP A 127 11.66 22.10 -6.73
CA TRP A 127 12.30 23.39 -6.43
C TRP A 127 13.68 23.25 -5.78
N VAL A 128 13.88 22.20 -4.99
CA VAL A 128 15.13 22.01 -4.20
C VAL A 128 16.18 21.24 -5.00
N GLU A 129 15.78 20.32 -5.89
CA GLU A 129 16.68 19.41 -6.60
C GLU A 129 17.25 20.07 -7.87
N THR A 130 18.58 20.23 -7.92
CA THR A 130 19.30 20.72 -9.11
C THR A 130 19.54 19.61 -10.12
N GLY A 131 19.87 19.98 -11.40
CA GLY A 131 20.08 19.01 -12.49
C GLY A 131 21.14 17.95 -12.18
N ASP A 132 22.28 18.38 -11.59
CA ASP A 132 23.42 17.51 -11.27
C ASP A 132 23.12 16.51 -10.15
N GLU A 133 22.18 16.83 -9.28
CA GLU A 133 21.77 15.95 -8.16
C GLU A 133 20.84 14.81 -8.60
N ARG A 134 20.36 14.79 -9.85
CA ARG A 134 19.44 13.75 -10.36
C ARG A 134 20.09 12.38 -10.54
N SER A 135 21.40 12.30 -10.67
CA SER A 135 22.16 11.04 -10.79
C SER A 135 22.72 10.52 -9.46
N ASP A 136 22.39 11.17 -8.35
CA ASP A 136 23.00 11.00 -7.05
C ASP A 136 22.60 9.69 -6.32
N LEU A 137 23.43 9.23 -5.40
CA LEU A 137 23.24 8.04 -4.58
C LEU A 137 21.86 8.04 -3.88
N LEU A 138 21.43 9.20 -3.37
CA LEU A 138 20.14 9.33 -2.67
C LEU A 138 18.94 8.95 -3.55
N ARG A 139 18.95 9.38 -4.81
CA ARG A 139 17.89 9.02 -5.76
C ARG A 139 17.90 7.53 -6.08
N ARG A 140 19.08 6.93 -6.24
CA ARG A 140 19.22 5.48 -6.47
C ARG A 140 18.69 4.69 -5.28
N LEU A 141 19.03 5.09 -4.07
CA LEU A 141 18.50 4.46 -2.85
C LEU A 141 16.98 4.58 -2.74
N TYR A 142 16.42 5.75 -3.05
CA TYR A 142 14.98 5.96 -3.07
C TYR A 142 14.26 5.05 -4.10
N LEU A 143 14.78 4.97 -5.33
CA LEU A 143 14.21 4.13 -6.37
C LEU A 143 14.28 2.64 -5.99
N MET A 144 15.41 2.20 -5.43
CA MET A 144 15.58 0.82 -4.95
C MET A 144 14.65 0.50 -3.78
N ALA A 145 14.51 1.43 -2.81
CA ALA A 145 13.59 1.25 -1.69
C ALA A 145 12.14 1.14 -2.17
N GLY A 146 11.70 2.04 -3.05
CA GLY A 146 10.37 1.97 -3.65
C GLY A 146 10.13 0.68 -4.45
N LEU A 147 11.12 0.29 -5.26
CA LEU A 147 11.06 -0.96 -6.03
C LEU A 147 10.87 -2.18 -5.13
N VAL A 148 11.64 -2.30 -4.05
CA VAL A 148 11.56 -3.44 -3.12
C VAL A 148 10.23 -3.45 -2.36
N ILE A 149 9.82 -2.29 -1.82
CA ILE A 149 8.57 -2.18 -1.05
C ILE A 149 7.38 -2.57 -1.92
N PHE A 150 7.24 -1.98 -3.11
CA PHE A 150 6.09 -2.27 -3.97
C PHE A 150 6.16 -3.65 -4.63
N ALA A 151 7.36 -4.23 -4.84
CA ALA A 151 7.51 -5.63 -5.23
C ALA A 151 6.94 -6.57 -4.17
N ILE A 152 7.33 -6.38 -2.90
CA ILE A 152 6.85 -7.21 -1.79
C ILE A 152 5.32 -7.10 -1.68
N VAL A 153 4.78 -5.88 -1.67
CA VAL A 153 3.32 -5.66 -1.60
C VAL A 153 2.61 -6.35 -2.76
N THR A 154 3.09 -6.18 -3.99
CA THR A 154 2.49 -6.81 -5.18
C THR A 154 2.52 -8.34 -5.09
N ILE A 155 3.68 -8.93 -4.73
CA ILE A 155 3.83 -10.39 -4.63
C ILE A 155 2.90 -10.95 -3.54
N VAL A 156 2.88 -10.33 -2.35
CA VAL A 156 2.04 -10.80 -1.24
C VAL A 156 0.55 -10.70 -1.60
N SER A 157 0.13 -9.57 -2.18
CA SER A 157 -1.27 -9.37 -2.56
C SER A 157 -1.72 -10.29 -3.69
N LEU A 158 -0.87 -10.60 -4.67
CA LEU A 158 -1.17 -11.59 -5.71
C LEU A 158 -1.19 -13.01 -5.15
N ALA A 159 -0.25 -13.35 -4.25
CA ALA A 159 -0.18 -14.66 -3.62
C ALA A 159 -1.40 -14.97 -2.73
N ALA A 160 -2.01 -13.95 -2.13
CA ALA A 160 -3.29 -14.08 -1.42
C ALA A 160 -4.49 -14.02 -2.40
N GLY A 161 -4.58 -12.97 -3.20
CA GLY A 161 -5.76 -12.68 -3.99
C GLY A 161 -6.06 -13.68 -5.11
N ILE A 162 -5.04 -14.26 -5.76
CA ILE A 162 -5.28 -15.23 -6.83
C ILE A 162 -5.89 -16.54 -6.29
N PRO A 163 -5.32 -17.20 -5.26
CA PRO A 163 -5.92 -18.42 -4.71
C PRO A 163 -7.32 -18.18 -4.12
N GLU A 164 -7.52 -17.07 -3.38
CA GLU A 164 -8.84 -16.73 -2.82
C GLU A 164 -9.87 -16.52 -3.94
N THR A 165 -9.50 -15.84 -5.04
CA THR A 165 -10.39 -15.65 -6.19
C THR A 165 -10.76 -16.99 -6.85
N LEU A 166 -9.77 -17.88 -7.00
CA LEU A 166 -10.04 -19.20 -7.60
C LEU A 166 -10.94 -20.05 -6.72
N ARG A 167 -10.74 -20.02 -5.40
CA ARG A 167 -11.61 -20.73 -4.45
C ARG A 167 -13.01 -20.15 -4.48
N TYR A 168 -13.15 -18.84 -4.41
CA TYR A 168 -14.43 -18.15 -4.52
C TYR A 168 -15.19 -18.50 -5.81
N ALA A 169 -14.49 -18.61 -6.95
CA ALA A 169 -15.11 -18.85 -8.25
C ALA A 169 -15.38 -20.33 -8.55
N LEU A 170 -14.60 -21.27 -7.98
CA LEU A 170 -14.61 -22.67 -8.37
C LEU A 170 -15.11 -23.63 -7.30
N LEU A 171 -15.13 -23.20 -6.03
CA LEU A 171 -15.56 -24.05 -4.93
C LEU A 171 -16.93 -23.57 -4.40
N ASP A 172 -17.74 -24.51 -3.97
CA ASP A 172 -18.98 -24.21 -3.21
C ASP A 172 -18.62 -24.03 -1.74
N ILE A 173 -18.23 -22.80 -1.39
CA ILE A 173 -17.75 -22.40 -0.05
C ILE A 173 -18.86 -21.70 0.72
N ASN A 174 -18.73 -21.69 2.06
CA ASN A 174 -19.67 -20.95 2.89
C ASN A 174 -19.47 -19.44 2.74
N PRO A 175 -20.54 -18.64 2.81
CA PRO A 175 -20.47 -17.20 2.77
C PRO A 175 -19.44 -16.63 3.77
N GLY A 176 -18.52 -15.80 3.28
CA GLY A 176 -17.49 -15.16 4.08
C GLY A 176 -16.21 -15.97 4.32
N GLU A 177 -16.13 -17.19 3.82
CA GLU A 177 -14.93 -18.03 3.99
C GLU A 177 -13.74 -17.50 3.17
N GLU A 178 -13.99 -16.84 2.04
CA GLU A 178 -12.99 -16.18 1.19
C GLU A 178 -13.42 -14.75 0.86
N SER A 179 -12.48 -13.80 0.86
CA SER A 179 -12.73 -12.39 0.58
C SER A 179 -11.67 -11.78 -0.34
N PRO A 180 -11.63 -12.20 -1.62
CA PRO A 180 -10.55 -11.84 -2.54
C PRO A 180 -10.52 -10.35 -2.96
N GLY A 181 -11.59 -9.61 -2.73
CA GLY A 181 -11.70 -8.23 -3.18
C GLY A 181 -10.64 -7.29 -2.59
N GLU A 182 -10.25 -7.47 -1.33
CA GLU A 182 -9.22 -6.65 -0.70
C GLU A 182 -7.82 -6.93 -1.26
N PRO A 183 -7.28 -8.16 -1.24
CA PRO A 183 -5.95 -8.41 -1.78
C PRO A 183 -5.84 -8.13 -3.28
N LEU A 184 -6.88 -8.38 -4.08
CA LEU A 184 -6.88 -8.02 -5.49
C LEU A 184 -6.86 -6.50 -5.71
N SER A 185 -7.62 -5.74 -4.93
CA SER A 185 -7.61 -4.28 -5.01
C SER A 185 -6.21 -3.71 -4.74
N ILE A 186 -5.51 -4.25 -3.73
CA ILE A 186 -4.13 -3.86 -3.42
C ILE A 186 -3.19 -4.24 -4.57
N ALA A 187 -3.32 -5.46 -5.12
CA ALA A 187 -2.49 -5.92 -6.22
C ALA A 187 -2.64 -5.05 -7.48
N ILE A 188 -3.87 -4.67 -7.84
CA ILE A 188 -4.18 -3.82 -9.00
C ILE A 188 -3.53 -2.44 -8.87
N VAL A 189 -3.44 -1.89 -7.66
CA VAL A 189 -2.80 -0.60 -7.42
C VAL A 189 -1.29 -0.74 -7.30
N ALA A 190 -0.80 -1.75 -6.59
CA ALA A 190 0.62 -1.95 -6.32
C ALA A 190 1.40 -2.31 -7.60
N LEU A 191 0.83 -3.13 -8.48
CA LEU A 191 1.49 -3.62 -9.71
C LEU A 191 1.93 -2.47 -10.64
N PRO A 192 1.09 -1.51 -11.05
CA PRO A 192 1.52 -0.37 -11.86
C PRO A 192 2.59 0.49 -11.17
N VAL A 193 2.47 0.71 -9.87
CA VAL A 193 3.46 1.48 -9.09
C VAL A 193 4.80 0.75 -9.09
N TRP A 194 4.81 -0.56 -8.85
CA TRP A 194 6.02 -1.39 -8.94
C TRP A 194 6.66 -1.31 -10.33
N ILE A 195 5.88 -1.45 -11.42
CA ILE A 195 6.36 -1.32 -12.79
C ILE A 195 6.98 0.07 -13.04
N CYS A 196 6.36 1.14 -12.53
CA CYS A 196 6.91 2.49 -12.65
C CYS A 196 8.28 2.62 -11.96
N TYR A 197 8.43 2.08 -10.74
CA TYR A 197 9.72 2.06 -10.03
C TYR A 197 10.75 1.20 -10.75
N LEU A 198 10.36 0.06 -11.30
CA LEU A 198 11.24 -0.82 -12.08
C LEU A 198 11.77 -0.09 -13.32
N VAL A 199 10.89 0.50 -14.12
CA VAL A 199 11.28 1.26 -15.33
C VAL A 199 12.18 2.45 -14.96
N ALA A 200 11.84 3.19 -13.89
CA ALA A 200 12.65 4.32 -13.45
C ALA A 200 14.06 3.87 -12.99
N THR A 201 14.15 2.74 -12.29
CA THR A 201 15.42 2.15 -11.85
C THR A 201 16.27 1.70 -13.04
N LEU A 202 15.67 0.99 -14.00
CA LEU A 202 16.37 0.53 -15.20
C LEU A 202 16.90 1.70 -16.06
N ARG A 203 16.10 2.76 -16.23
CA ARG A 203 16.52 3.99 -16.93
C ARG A 203 17.71 4.64 -16.22
N ASN A 204 17.66 4.72 -14.89
CA ASN A 204 18.75 5.34 -14.13
C ASN A 204 20.08 4.56 -14.23
N ILE A 205 20.01 3.21 -14.26
CA ILE A 205 21.19 2.35 -14.47
C ILE A 205 21.77 2.56 -15.87
N ARG A 206 20.94 2.59 -16.92
CA ARG A 206 21.39 2.79 -18.30
C ARG A 206 22.10 4.13 -18.48
N THR A 207 21.58 5.21 -17.91
CA THR A 207 22.21 6.54 -18.02
C THR A 207 23.59 6.55 -17.37
N SER A 208 23.79 5.86 -16.23
CA SER A 208 25.08 5.79 -15.55
C SER A 208 26.13 4.94 -16.28
N LEU A 209 25.73 4.06 -17.21
CA LEU A 209 26.66 3.27 -18.03
C LEU A 209 27.13 4.00 -19.28
N ILE A 210 26.42 5.05 -19.69
CA ILE A 210 26.72 5.82 -20.93
C ILE A 210 27.64 7.01 -20.65
N GLU A 211 27.70 7.51 -19.39
CA GLU A 211 28.69 8.53 -19.00
C GLU A 211 30.02 7.82 -18.70
N PRO A 212 31.04 7.88 -19.61
CA PRO A 212 32.36 7.41 -19.30
C PRO A 212 32.95 8.29 -18.18
N THR A 213 33.47 7.62 -17.15
CA THR A 213 34.29 8.25 -16.09
C THR A 213 35.33 9.14 -16.72
N GLN A 214 35.12 10.47 -16.73
CA GLN A 214 36.17 11.48 -16.93
C GLN A 214 36.94 11.65 -15.64
#